data_e5025c73e5948044ec73160c25bd0499
#
_entry.id   e5025c73e5948044ec73160c25bd0499
#
_cell.length_a   1.000
_cell.length_b   1.000
_cell.length_c   1.000
_cell.angle_alpha   90.00
_cell.angle_beta   90.00
_cell.angle_gamma   90.00
#
_symmetry.space_group_name_H-M   'P 1'
#
loop_
_entity.id
_entity.type
_entity.pdbx_description
1 polymer ?
#
loop_
_entity_poly.entity_id
_entity_poly.type
_entity_poly.pdbx_seq_one_letter_code
_entity_poly.pdbx_strand_id
1 'polypeptide(L)'
;MADNKFDVIVIGAGPAGYVCAIRCAQLGLKTACVDAFKGKDGKQALGGTCLNVGCIPSKALLDSSKQFWNLTQHFDVHGITTKDAKIDVKTMVGRKDKVVKQLTGGVAILFKSNKITPFFGAGKLLKGNQVEVSGFDGSTQTIVAANVIIASGSVPIELPFAKFDNKYIIDNVGALDLDAVPKRLGVIGAGVIGLELGSVWRRLGSEVTVIEALPDFLGMADADIAKAAAREFKKQGLDIHLGAKVSKAEIKKNAVEVTYAGKDGEHTITVDKLLVAVGRRAYTEGLLGDGTGVKVDQRGRVEVDEHCWTGVDGVWAIGDCVRGPMLAHKGEEEGMMVAELIAGRAGHVDYDVIPSVVYTEPEIAWAGKTEQQCKDEGIPYKTGSFPFAANGRALAINESVGLVKIIAHAETDRILGVHMCGPEVSELIAEGVVAMEFKGSSEDLARIIHAHPTLSEVVHEAALSVDKRAIHKAN
;
A
#
# COMPACT_ATOMS: atom_id res chain seq x y z
N MET A 1 -13.29 -36.31 17.91
CA MET A 1 -13.10 -35.80 16.51
C MET A 1 -13.22 -34.30 16.61
N ALA A 2 -12.25 -33.56 16.10
CA ALA A 2 -12.33 -32.09 16.05
C ALA A 2 -13.61 -31.73 15.28
N ASP A 3 -14.35 -30.76 15.79
CA ASP A 3 -15.57 -30.26 15.13
C ASP A 3 -15.18 -29.46 13.90
N ASN A 4 -15.24 -30.11 12.72
CA ASN A 4 -14.80 -29.58 11.43
C ASN A 4 -15.88 -28.71 10.74
N LYS A 5 -16.95 -28.32 11.48
CA LYS A 5 -18.03 -27.49 10.95
C LYS A 5 -17.97 -26.08 11.51
N PHE A 6 -18.05 -25.10 10.63
CA PHE A 6 -18.02 -23.68 10.93
C PHE A 6 -19.18 -22.96 10.23
N ASP A 7 -19.50 -21.75 10.65
CA ASP A 7 -20.39 -20.86 9.91
C ASP A 7 -19.62 -20.17 8.79
N VAL A 8 -18.34 -19.81 9.08
CA VAL A 8 -17.47 -19.11 8.14
C VAL A 8 -16.05 -19.72 8.17
N ILE A 9 -15.47 -19.93 6.98
CA ILE A 9 -14.05 -20.21 6.79
C ILE A 9 -13.45 -19.09 5.97
N VAL A 10 -12.36 -18.45 6.45
CA VAL A 10 -11.58 -17.46 5.71
C VAL A 10 -10.28 -18.11 5.22
N ILE A 11 -9.97 -18.02 3.93
CA ILE A 11 -8.73 -18.52 3.33
C ILE A 11 -7.77 -17.36 3.13
N GLY A 12 -6.77 -17.24 3.98
CA GLY A 12 -5.79 -16.16 4.07
C GLY A 12 -5.99 -15.32 5.32
N ALA A 13 -4.91 -15.08 6.09
CA ALA A 13 -4.90 -14.23 7.28
C ALA A 13 -4.13 -12.92 7.06
N GLY A 14 -4.10 -12.40 5.82
CA GLY A 14 -3.69 -11.02 5.53
C GLY A 14 -4.71 -10.01 6.09
N PRO A 15 -4.49 -8.69 5.92
CA PRO A 15 -5.38 -7.64 6.46
C PRO A 15 -6.86 -7.89 6.16
N ALA A 16 -7.22 -8.14 4.91
CA ALA A 16 -8.58 -8.46 4.54
C ALA A 16 -9.15 -9.67 5.31
N GLY A 17 -8.36 -10.75 5.39
CA GLY A 17 -8.82 -12.02 5.97
C GLY A 17 -8.89 -11.99 7.49
N TYR A 18 -7.88 -11.47 8.21
CA TYR A 18 -7.94 -11.46 9.66
C TYR A 18 -9.00 -10.48 10.20
N VAL A 19 -9.18 -9.32 9.55
CA VAL A 19 -10.24 -8.36 9.93
C VAL A 19 -11.62 -8.99 9.70
N CYS A 20 -11.84 -9.59 8.53
CA CYS A 20 -13.07 -10.31 8.22
C CYS A 20 -13.36 -11.43 9.23
N ALA A 21 -12.37 -12.27 9.56
CA ALA A 21 -12.52 -13.35 10.51
C ALA A 21 -12.89 -12.85 11.93
N ILE A 22 -12.25 -11.76 12.38
CA ILE A 22 -12.56 -11.12 13.66
C ILE A 22 -14.00 -10.58 13.63
N ARG A 23 -14.39 -9.88 12.56
CA ARG A 23 -15.74 -9.32 12.45
C ARG A 23 -16.81 -10.41 12.43
N CYS A 24 -16.63 -11.48 11.65
CA CYS A 24 -17.52 -12.65 11.67
C CYS A 24 -17.70 -13.21 13.10
N ALA A 25 -16.60 -13.38 13.82
CA ALA A 25 -16.64 -13.90 15.20
C ALA A 25 -17.36 -12.94 16.16
N GLN A 26 -17.15 -11.61 16.03
CA GLN A 26 -17.86 -10.59 16.81
C GLN A 26 -19.37 -10.58 16.54
N LEU A 27 -19.78 -10.98 15.34
CA LEU A 27 -21.18 -11.13 14.95
C LEU A 27 -21.80 -12.46 15.40
N GLY A 28 -21.04 -13.29 16.16
CA GLY A 28 -21.49 -14.55 16.73
C GLY A 28 -21.33 -15.76 15.80
N LEU A 29 -20.67 -15.61 14.67
CA LEU A 29 -20.42 -16.69 13.71
C LEU A 29 -19.21 -17.54 14.16
N LYS A 30 -19.35 -18.85 14.18
CA LYS A 30 -18.26 -19.80 14.44
C LYS A 30 -17.27 -19.76 13.28
N THR A 31 -16.10 -19.16 13.49
CA THR A 31 -15.17 -18.80 12.42
C THR A 31 -13.87 -19.59 12.49
N ALA A 32 -13.43 -20.08 11.32
CA ALA A 32 -12.08 -20.59 11.09
C ALA A 32 -11.30 -19.69 10.12
N CYS A 33 -9.99 -19.68 10.26
CA CYS A 33 -9.11 -19.00 9.33
C CYS A 33 -7.95 -19.90 8.93
N VAL A 34 -7.72 -20.09 7.63
CA VAL A 34 -6.65 -20.93 7.07
C VAL A 34 -5.56 -20.04 6.50
N ASP A 35 -4.31 -20.22 6.90
CA ASP A 35 -3.20 -19.41 6.36
C ASP A 35 -1.93 -20.24 6.12
N ALA A 36 -1.29 -19.99 4.98
CA ALA A 36 -0.08 -20.67 4.55
C ALA A 36 1.20 -19.86 4.78
N PHE A 37 1.12 -18.66 5.38
CA PHE A 37 2.28 -17.79 5.52
C PHE A 37 3.25 -18.30 6.57
N LYS A 38 4.55 -18.30 6.22
CA LYS A 38 5.65 -18.60 7.14
C LYS A 38 6.52 -17.36 7.31
N GLY A 39 6.84 -17.03 8.55
CA GLY A 39 7.82 -16.00 8.86
C GLY A 39 9.25 -16.42 8.49
N LYS A 40 10.20 -15.53 8.68
CA LYS A 40 11.62 -15.77 8.40
C LYS A 40 12.22 -16.95 9.19
N ASP A 41 11.71 -17.22 10.36
CA ASP A 41 12.11 -18.36 11.19
C ASP A 41 11.49 -19.71 10.75
N GLY A 42 10.77 -19.71 9.64
CA GLY A 42 10.07 -20.86 9.10
C GLY A 42 8.80 -21.24 9.87
N LYS A 43 8.44 -20.50 10.91
CA LYS A 43 7.23 -20.71 11.70
C LYS A 43 6.03 -20.01 11.08
N GLN A 44 4.87 -20.47 11.46
CA GLN A 44 3.59 -19.88 11.09
C GLN A 44 3.51 -18.43 11.58
N ALA A 45 3.01 -17.53 10.72
CA ALA A 45 2.83 -16.13 11.07
C ALA A 45 1.53 -15.60 10.45
N LEU A 46 0.65 -15.05 11.27
CA LEU A 46 -0.56 -14.36 10.82
C LEU A 46 -0.24 -12.95 10.34
N GLY A 47 -1.18 -12.31 9.63
CA GLY A 47 -1.03 -10.93 9.16
C GLY A 47 -0.61 -10.79 7.68
N GLY A 48 -0.38 -11.92 7.00
CA GLY A 48 -0.10 -11.96 5.55
C GLY A 48 1.08 -11.10 5.12
N THR A 49 1.08 -10.69 3.85
CA THR A 49 2.14 -9.87 3.24
C THR A 49 2.32 -8.53 3.97
N CYS A 50 1.24 -7.79 4.22
CA CYS A 50 1.32 -6.44 4.77
C CYS A 50 2.09 -6.37 6.09
N LEU A 51 1.73 -7.22 7.07
CA LEU A 51 2.34 -7.18 8.39
C LEU A 51 3.75 -7.79 8.42
N ASN A 52 3.99 -8.83 7.63
CA ASN A 52 5.24 -9.58 7.68
C ASN A 52 6.32 -9.05 6.74
N VAL A 53 5.97 -8.75 5.48
CA VAL A 53 6.93 -8.44 4.39
C VAL A 53 6.45 -7.32 3.46
N GLY A 54 5.57 -6.45 3.93
CA GLY A 54 4.96 -5.38 3.14
C GLY A 54 4.93 -4.04 3.87
N CYS A 55 3.71 -3.54 4.15
CA CYS A 55 3.44 -2.20 4.67
C CYS A 55 4.21 -1.90 5.97
N ILE A 56 4.08 -2.77 6.96
CA ILE A 56 4.65 -2.51 8.29
C ILE A 56 6.18 -2.49 8.28
N PRO A 57 6.87 -3.52 7.77
CA PRO A 57 8.32 -3.48 7.73
C PRO A 57 8.87 -2.35 6.85
N SER A 58 8.20 -1.96 5.74
CA SER A 58 8.65 -0.83 4.93
C SER A 58 8.56 0.49 5.69
N LYS A 59 7.46 0.75 6.42
CA LYS A 59 7.30 1.97 7.23
C LYS A 59 8.30 2.03 8.38
N ALA A 60 8.61 0.89 8.99
CA ALA A 60 9.66 0.83 10.02
C ALA A 60 11.06 1.20 9.47
N LEU A 61 11.38 0.79 8.23
CA LEU A 61 12.64 1.17 7.57
C LEU A 61 12.62 2.63 7.09
N LEU A 62 11.48 3.10 6.55
CA LEU A 62 11.30 4.49 6.12
C LEU A 62 11.52 5.45 7.31
N ASP A 63 10.92 5.16 8.46
CA ASP A 63 11.13 5.93 9.68
C ASP A 63 12.62 5.94 10.10
N SER A 64 13.23 4.77 10.23
CA SER A 64 14.65 4.69 10.63
C SER A 64 15.58 5.43 9.65
N SER A 65 15.32 5.33 8.34
CA SER A 65 16.11 6.02 7.33
C SER A 65 15.86 7.54 7.35
N LYS A 66 14.60 8.00 7.64
CA LYS A 66 14.27 9.42 7.84
C LYS A 66 15.03 10.00 9.02
N GLN A 67 15.10 9.29 10.17
CA GLN A 67 15.86 9.74 11.33
C GLN A 67 17.36 9.93 11.02
N PHE A 68 17.95 8.97 10.30
CA PHE A 68 19.36 9.08 9.89
C PHE A 68 19.58 10.23 8.89
N TRP A 69 18.68 10.38 7.93
CA TRP A 69 18.71 11.46 6.94
C TRP A 69 18.58 12.84 7.61
N ASN A 70 17.64 13.00 8.53
CA ASN A 70 17.45 14.25 9.27
C ASN A 70 18.68 14.58 10.11
N LEU A 71 19.26 13.60 10.79
CA LEU A 71 20.48 13.78 11.59
C LEU A 71 21.66 14.26 10.73
N THR A 72 21.79 13.78 9.50
CA THR A 72 22.96 14.04 8.65
C THR A 72 22.78 15.20 7.67
N GLN A 73 21.53 15.61 7.35
CA GLN A 73 21.25 16.59 6.31
C GLN A 73 20.42 17.80 6.79
N HIS A 74 19.71 17.70 7.92
CA HIS A 74 18.72 18.70 8.30
C HIS A 74 18.82 19.24 9.73
N PHE A 75 19.55 18.59 10.64
CA PHE A 75 19.57 19.02 12.04
C PHE A 75 20.44 20.24 12.31
N ASP A 76 21.28 20.63 11.36
CA ASP A 76 22.10 21.84 11.44
C ASP A 76 21.26 23.11 11.63
N VAL A 77 20.06 23.20 11.02
CA VAL A 77 19.13 24.32 11.19
C VAL A 77 18.64 24.45 12.63
N HIS A 78 18.65 23.37 13.41
CA HIS A 78 18.31 23.35 14.84
C HIS A 78 19.54 23.59 15.75
N GLY A 79 20.72 23.86 15.18
CA GLY A 79 21.95 23.98 15.91
C GLY A 79 22.53 22.64 16.39
N ILE A 80 22.02 21.52 15.88
CA ILE A 80 22.48 20.16 16.22
C ILE A 80 23.48 19.71 15.18
N THR A 81 24.73 19.53 15.58
CA THR A 81 25.81 19.02 14.70
C THR A 81 26.29 17.66 15.17
N THR A 82 26.52 16.78 14.23
CA THR A 82 27.11 15.46 14.50
C THR A 82 28.35 15.26 13.64
N LYS A 83 29.34 14.54 14.19
CA LYS A 83 30.49 14.08 13.41
C LYS A 83 30.40 12.57 13.22
N ASP A 84 30.66 12.12 11.99
CA ASP A 84 30.77 10.69 11.66
C ASP A 84 29.57 9.83 12.06
N ALA A 85 28.36 10.37 11.88
CA ALA A 85 27.14 9.60 12.09
C ALA A 85 27.15 8.35 11.19
N LYS A 86 26.85 7.19 11.77
CA LYS A 86 26.81 5.90 11.07
C LYS A 86 25.52 5.19 11.33
N ILE A 87 25.00 4.50 10.32
CA ILE A 87 23.88 3.59 10.47
C ILE A 87 24.38 2.16 10.65
N ASP A 88 23.85 1.48 11.65
CA ASP A 88 23.98 0.02 11.78
C ASP A 88 22.76 -0.64 11.16
N VAL A 89 22.93 -1.14 9.94
CA VAL A 89 21.85 -1.78 9.17
C VAL A 89 21.29 -3.00 9.91
N LYS A 90 22.12 -3.79 10.58
CA LYS A 90 21.68 -4.96 11.33
C LYS A 90 20.74 -4.57 12.48
N THR A 91 21.07 -3.51 13.21
CA THR A 91 20.21 -2.97 14.26
C THR A 91 18.91 -2.40 13.70
N MET A 92 18.97 -1.67 12.58
CA MET A 92 17.80 -1.13 11.89
C MET A 92 16.82 -2.25 11.43
N VAL A 93 17.33 -3.27 10.76
CA VAL A 93 16.56 -4.44 10.34
C VAL A 93 16.01 -5.20 11.55
N GLY A 94 16.82 -5.38 12.61
CA GLY A 94 16.38 -5.99 13.86
C GLY A 94 15.24 -5.22 14.57
N ARG A 95 15.25 -3.86 14.51
CA ARG A 95 14.12 -3.03 14.97
C ARG A 95 12.85 -3.34 14.17
N LYS A 96 12.94 -3.35 12.85
CA LYS A 96 11.84 -3.70 11.96
C LYS A 96 11.27 -5.08 12.30
N ASP A 97 12.11 -6.10 12.49
CA ASP A 97 11.69 -7.45 12.84
C ASP A 97 10.96 -7.52 14.19
N LYS A 98 11.36 -6.70 15.16
CA LYS A 98 10.65 -6.58 16.45
C LYS A 98 9.24 -6.01 16.26
N VAL A 99 9.08 -4.97 15.43
CA VAL A 99 7.76 -4.37 15.12
C VAL A 99 6.85 -5.42 14.45
N VAL A 100 7.37 -6.13 13.45
CA VAL A 100 6.63 -7.22 12.77
C VAL A 100 6.18 -8.28 13.77
N LYS A 101 7.09 -8.76 14.62
CA LYS A 101 6.77 -9.79 15.63
C LYS A 101 5.72 -9.33 16.63
N GLN A 102 5.75 -8.07 17.04
CA GLN A 102 4.76 -7.51 17.96
C GLN A 102 3.37 -7.50 17.33
N LEU A 103 3.23 -7.04 16.08
CA LEU A 103 1.95 -6.93 15.41
C LEU A 103 1.37 -8.30 15.02
N THR A 104 2.20 -9.20 14.47
CA THR A 104 1.74 -10.56 14.13
C THR A 104 1.35 -11.36 15.38
N GLY A 105 2.06 -11.16 16.50
CA GLY A 105 1.68 -11.69 17.81
C GLY A 105 0.36 -11.10 18.30
N GLY A 106 0.10 -9.83 18.05
CA GLY A 106 -1.17 -9.16 18.32
C GLY A 106 -2.35 -9.82 17.60
N VAL A 107 -2.20 -10.13 16.31
CA VAL A 107 -3.25 -10.84 15.54
C VAL A 107 -3.56 -12.22 16.16
N ALA A 108 -2.54 -12.95 16.60
CA ALA A 108 -2.74 -14.25 17.26
C ALA A 108 -3.52 -14.11 18.58
N ILE A 109 -3.27 -13.06 19.37
CA ILE A 109 -4.02 -12.73 20.58
C ILE A 109 -5.47 -12.40 20.22
N LEU A 110 -5.72 -11.60 19.18
CA LEU A 110 -7.06 -11.25 18.72
C LEU A 110 -7.84 -12.48 18.25
N PHE A 111 -7.21 -13.40 17.55
CA PHE A 111 -7.85 -14.67 17.16
C PHE A 111 -8.29 -15.48 18.39
N LYS A 112 -7.38 -15.61 19.37
CA LYS A 112 -7.70 -16.31 20.61
C LYS A 112 -8.85 -15.64 21.37
N SER A 113 -8.82 -14.32 21.50
CA SER A 113 -9.85 -13.56 22.23
C SER A 113 -11.23 -13.66 21.57
N ASN A 114 -11.28 -13.71 20.24
CA ASN A 114 -12.51 -13.87 19.46
C ASN A 114 -12.87 -15.35 19.19
N LYS A 115 -12.14 -16.31 19.75
CA LYS A 115 -12.38 -17.76 19.58
C LYS A 115 -12.33 -18.22 18.11
N ILE A 116 -11.53 -17.59 17.28
CA ILE A 116 -11.30 -17.98 15.90
C ILE A 116 -10.36 -19.19 15.91
N THR A 117 -10.70 -20.24 15.14
CA THR A 117 -9.87 -21.43 15.00
C THR A 117 -8.87 -21.26 13.86
N PRO A 118 -7.56 -21.10 14.12
CA PRO A 118 -6.56 -21.01 13.05
C PRO A 118 -6.18 -22.39 12.55
N PHE A 119 -6.07 -22.53 11.25
CA PHE A 119 -5.48 -23.68 10.55
C PHE A 119 -4.25 -23.21 9.77
N PHE A 120 -3.14 -23.87 9.95
CA PHE A 120 -1.88 -23.48 9.34
C PHE A 120 -1.49 -24.43 8.20
N GLY A 121 -1.56 -23.93 6.99
CA GLY A 121 -1.31 -24.67 5.76
C GLY A 121 -2.00 -24.05 4.56
N ALA A 122 -1.82 -24.63 3.39
CA ALA A 122 -2.47 -24.19 2.18
C ALA A 122 -3.96 -24.56 2.19
N GLY A 123 -4.84 -23.57 2.04
CA GLY A 123 -6.28 -23.77 1.91
C GLY A 123 -6.69 -23.86 0.46
N LYS A 124 -7.47 -24.88 0.09
CA LYS A 124 -8.06 -25.07 -1.23
C LYS A 124 -9.56 -25.20 -1.13
N LEU A 125 -10.28 -24.32 -1.81
CA LEU A 125 -11.74 -24.40 -1.90
C LEU A 125 -12.11 -25.60 -2.79
N LEU A 126 -13.01 -26.43 -2.29
CA LEU A 126 -13.62 -27.56 -3.01
C LEU A 126 -15.12 -27.30 -3.23
N LYS A 127 -15.75 -28.11 -4.06
CA LYS A 127 -17.21 -28.07 -4.29
C LYS A 127 -17.98 -28.25 -2.98
N GLY A 128 -19.07 -27.45 -2.80
CA GLY A 128 -19.95 -27.54 -1.63
C GLY A 128 -19.38 -26.90 -0.38
N ASN A 129 -18.65 -25.79 -0.54
CA ASN A 129 -18.12 -24.95 0.54
C ASN A 129 -17.23 -25.72 1.53
N GLN A 130 -16.51 -26.71 1.00
CA GLN A 130 -15.48 -27.44 1.72
C GLN A 130 -14.13 -26.78 1.48
N VAL A 131 -13.28 -26.80 2.47
CA VAL A 131 -11.89 -26.32 2.36
C VAL A 131 -10.95 -27.44 2.77
N GLU A 132 -10.13 -27.87 1.83
CA GLU A 132 -9.01 -28.75 2.09
C GLU A 132 -7.85 -27.93 2.64
N VAL A 133 -7.32 -28.35 3.78
CA VAL A 133 -6.16 -27.73 4.42
C VAL A 133 -4.99 -28.70 4.32
N SER A 134 -3.96 -28.32 3.55
CA SER A 134 -2.68 -29.05 3.47
C SER A 134 -1.72 -28.47 4.51
N GLY A 135 -1.58 -29.13 5.63
CA GLY A 135 -0.75 -28.71 6.76
C GLY A 135 0.75 -28.72 6.46
N PHE A 136 1.52 -27.95 7.19
CA PHE A 136 3.00 -27.90 7.04
C PHE A 136 3.71 -29.20 7.48
N ASP A 137 3.03 -30.03 8.23
CA ASP A 137 3.48 -31.36 8.67
C ASP A 137 3.18 -32.46 7.64
N GLY A 138 2.59 -32.10 6.50
CA GLY A 138 2.17 -33.04 5.47
C GLY A 138 0.79 -33.65 5.70
N SER A 139 0.10 -33.28 6.78
CA SER A 139 -1.28 -33.69 7.02
C SER A 139 -2.23 -33.00 6.05
N THR A 140 -3.34 -33.69 5.73
CA THR A 140 -4.44 -33.10 4.97
C THR A 140 -5.74 -33.33 5.73
N GLN A 141 -6.54 -32.26 5.86
CA GLN A 141 -7.86 -32.35 6.47
C GLN A 141 -8.86 -31.49 5.70
N THR A 142 -10.13 -31.86 5.75
CA THR A 142 -11.22 -31.08 5.14
C THR A 142 -12.10 -30.49 6.24
N ILE A 143 -12.33 -29.21 6.16
CA ILE A 143 -13.25 -28.45 7.01
C ILE A 143 -14.38 -27.90 6.14
N VAL A 144 -15.55 -27.64 6.74
CA VAL A 144 -16.78 -27.27 6.01
C VAL A 144 -17.42 -26.06 6.66
N ALA A 145 -17.95 -25.14 5.87
CA ALA A 145 -18.72 -24.02 6.38
C ALA A 145 -19.95 -23.70 5.52
N ALA A 146 -20.88 -22.94 6.07
CA ALA A 146 -21.97 -22.34 5.29
C ALA A 146 -21.41 -21.27 4.32
N ASN A 147 -20.38 -20.52 4.75
CA ASN A 147 -19.74 -19.49 3.95
C ASN A 147 -18.23 -19.67 3.92
N VAL A 148 -17.63 -19.50 2.74
CA VAL A 148 -16.17 -19.47 2.53
C VAL A 148 -15.78 -18.13 1.93
N ILE A 149 -14.79 -17.48 2.52
CA ILE A 149 -14.28 -16.18 2.10
C ILE A 149 -12.84 -16.35 1.61
N ILE A 150 -12.61 -16.06 0.34
CA ILE A 150 -11.30 -16.09 -0.29
C ILE A 150 -10.61 -14.75 -0.04
N ALA A 151 -9.50 -14.76 0.71
CA ALA A 151 -8.67 -13.60 1.04
C ALA A 151 -7.19 -13.91 0.78
N SER A 152 -6.90 -14.60 -0.31
CA SER A 152 -5.58 -15.18 -0.63
C SER A 152 -4.51 -14.14 -0.97
N GLY A 153 -4.91 -12.88 -1.20
CA GLY A 153 -4.00 -11.77 -1.38
C GLY A 153 -3.30 -11.74 -2.74
N SER A 154 -2.05 -11.29 -2.77
CA SER A 154 -1.27 -11.05 -3.97
C SER A 154 0.20 -11.44 -3.81
N VAL A 155 0.90 -11.59 -4.94
CA VAL A 155 2.34 -11.85 -5.01
C VAL A 155 3.03 -10.84 -5.94
N PRO A 156 4.33 -10.56 -5.77
CA PRO A 156 5.09 -9.72 -6.70
C PRO A 156 5.05 -10.25 -8.12
N ILE A 157 5.05 -9.34 -9.09
CA ILE A 157 5.22 -9.70 -10.51
C ILE A 157 6.70 -9.91 -10.78
N GLU A 158 7.04 -11.09 -11.29
CA GLU A 158 8.36 -11.43 -11.76
C GLU A 158 8.47 -11.18 -13.26
N LEU A 159 9.56 -10.54 -13.69
CA LEU A 159 9.80 -10.30 -15.12
C LEU A 159 10.54 -11.47 -15.76
N PRO A 160 10.20 -11.88 -17.01
CA PRO A 160 10.83 -13.02 -17.67
C PRO A 160 12.36 -12.91 -17.77
N PHE A 161 12.88 -11.70 -17.92
CA PHE A 161 14.29 -11.37 -18.07
C PHE A 161 14.98 -10.95 -16.76
N ALA A 162 14.26 -10.87 -15.64
CA ALA A 162 14.77 -10.48 -14.32
C ALA A 162 14.13 -11.37 -13.23
N LYS A 163 14.49 -12.64 -13.25
CA LYS A 163 14.02 -13.65 -12.30
C LYS A 163 14.64 -13.42 -10.92
N PHE A 164 13.84 -13.57 -9.87
CA PHE A 164 14.32 -13.42 -8.50
C PHE A 164 15.29 -14.55 -8.14
N ASP A 165 16.53 -14.18 -7.81
CA ASP A 165 17.51 -15.08 -7.21
C ASP A 165 17.65 -14.86 -5.70
N ASN A 166 16.91 -13.88 -5.16
CA ASN A 166 16.90 -13.45 -3.76
C ASN A 166 18.28 -12.99 -3.24
N LYS A 167 19.23 -12.76 -4.13
CA LYS A 167 20.58 -12.31 -3.80
C LYS A 167 20.96 -11.03 -4.54
N TYR A 168 20.83 -11.00 -5.85
CA TYR A 168 21.18 -9.88 -6.72
C TYR A 168 19.95 -9.23 -7.33
N ILE A 169 19.00 -10.04 -7.81
CA ILE A 169 17.70 -9.62 -8.32
C ILE A 169 16.67 -9.98 -7.27
N ILE A 170 16.10 -8.96 -6.64
CA ILE A 170 15.27 -9.08 -5.44
C ILE A 170 13.88 -8.45 -5.65
N ASP A 171 12.92 -8.94 -4.90
CA ASP A 171 11.61 -8.33 -4.72
C ASP A 171 11.58 -7.39 -3.49
N ASN A 172 10.39 -6.96 -3.08
CA ASN A 172 10.20 -6.17 -1.88
C ASN A 172 10.69 -6.90 -0.61
N VAL A 173 10.56 -8.23 -0.54
CA VAL A 173 10.98 -9.01 0.64
C VAL A 173 12.51 -8.94 0.78
N GLY A 174 13.23 -9.16 -0.34
CA GLY A 174 14.69 -9.05 -0.35
C GLY A 174 15.18 -7.64 -0.04
N ALA A 175 14.47 -6.60 -0.53
CA ALA A 175 14.85 -5.21 -0.27
C ALA A 175 14.60 -4.76 1.17
N LEU A 176 13.66 -5.40 1.90
CA LEU A 176 13.41 -5.16 3.32
C LEU A 176 14.46 -5.81 4.24
N ASP A 177 15.31 -6.70 3.70
CA ASP A 177 16.19 -7.57 4.48
C ASP A 177 17.65 -7.52 4.03
N LEU A 178 18.07 -6.45 3.36
CA LEU A 178 19.48 -6.26 3.04
C LEU A 178 20.30 -6.14 4.34
N ASP A 179 21.43 -6.81 4.35
CA ASP A 179 22.36 -6.85 5.48
C ASP A 179 23.36 -5.68 5.50
N ALA A 180 23.47 -4.98 4.38
CA ALA A 180 24.32 -3.81 4.20
C ALA A 180 23.69 -2.83 3.19
N VAL A 181 24.10 -1.56 3.25
CA VAL A 181 23.73 -0.56 2.26
C VAL A 181 24.42 -0.88 0.93
N PRO A 182 23.66 -1.21 -0.16
CA PRO A 182 24.27 -1.42 -1.47
C PRO A 182 24.84 -0.08 -1.97
N LYS A 183 26.00 -0.09 -2.61
CA LYS A 183 26.56 1.14 -3.18
C LYS A 183 25.67 1.65 -4.30
N ARG A 184 25.20 0.74 -5.18
CA ARG A 184 24.34 1.05 -6.33
C ARG A 184 23.11 0.13 -6.28
N LEU A 185 21.94 0.74 -6.22
CA LEU A 185 20.66 0.07 -6.25
C LEU A 185 19.91 0.44 -7.54
N GLY A 186 19.63 -0.54 -8.40
CA GLY A 186 18.67 -0.39 -9.49
C GLY A 186 17.27 -0.73 -9.01
N VAL A 187 16.29 0.03 -9.47
CA VAL A 187 14.86 -0.21 -9.19
C VAL A 187 14.10 -0.22 -10.51
N ILE A 188 13.41 -1.29 -10.82
CA ILE A 188 12.47 -1.34 -11.95
C ILE A 188 11.07 -1.08 -11.42
N GLY A 189 10.49 0.05 -11.84
CA GLY A 189 9.18 0.54 -11.44
C GLY A 189 9.24 1.71 -10.46
N ALA A 190 8.68 2.88 -10.87
CA ALA A 190 8.54 4.09 -10.06
C ALA A 190 7.16 4.15 -9.35
N GLY A 191 6.57 3.00 -9.03
CA GLY A 191 5.39 2.89 -8.20
C GLY A 191 5.70 3.01 -6.70
N VAL A 192 4.68 2.88 -5.86
CA VAL A 192 4.77 3.06 -4.39
C VAL A 192 5.93 2.27 -3.78
N ILE A 193 6.03 0.96 -4.07
CA ILE A 193 7.05 0.08 -3.49
C ILE A 193 8.46 0.49 -3.94
N GLY A 194 8.63 0.78 -5.22
CA GLY A 194 9.94 1.18 -5.77
C GLY A 194 10.43 2.50 -5.22
N LEU A 195 9.54 3.49 -5.07
CA LEU A 195 9.88 4.79 -4.50
C LEU A 195 10.17 4.72 -3.00
N GLU A 196 9.35 3.99 -2.24
CA GLU A 196 9.55 3.83 -0.80
C GLU A 196 10.87 3.13 -0.48
N LEU A 197 11.11 1.96 -1.06
CA LEU A 197 12.34 1.19 -0.80
C LEU A 197 13.57 1.83 -1.43
N GLY A 198 13.43 2.47 -2.62
CA GLY A 198 14.47 3.29 -3.20
C GLY A 198 14.87 4.46 -2.28
N SER A 199 13.89 5.14 -1.69
CA SER A 199 14.12 6.24 -0.74
C SER A 199 14.80 5.76 0.54
N VAL A 200 14.42 4.60 1.10
CA VAL A 200 15.09 4.02 2.28
C VAL A 200 16.60 3.91 2.03
N TRP A 201 16.99 3.22 0.96
CA TRP A 201 18.40 2.96 0.69
C TRP A 201 19.14 4.20 0.19
N ARG A 202 18.47 5.12 -0.53
CA ARG A 202 19.05 6.42 -0.91
C ARG A 202 19.45 7.25 0.30
N ARG A 203 18.56 7.37 1.29
CA ARG A 203 18.84 8.09 2.54
C ARG A 203 20.00 7.51 3.33
N LEU A 204 20.28 6.23 3.16
CA LEU A 204 21.40 5.53 3.79
C LEU A 204 22.71 5.60 3.00
N GLY A 205 22.69 6.23 1.80
CA GLY A 205 23.90 6.48 1.00
C GLY A 205 24.03 5.66 -0.28
N SER A 206 23.02 4.87 -0.68
CA SER A 206 23.02 4.21 -2.00
C SER A 206 22.92 5.22 -3.13
N GLU A 207 23.58 4.99 -4.25
CA GLU A 207 23.24 5.54 -5.55
C GLU A 207 22.03 4.77 -6.08
N VAL A 208 20.88 5.44 -6.26
CA VAL A 208 19.63 4.80 -6.64
C VAL A 208 19.19 5.26 -8.02
N THR A 209 19.11 4.31 -8.97
CA THR A 209 18.56 4.52 -10.30
C THR A 209 17.22 3.82 -10.42
N VAL A 210 16.15 4.59 -10.71
CA VAL A 210 14.79 4.07 -10.89
C VAL A 210 14.44 4.12 -12.37
N ILE A 211 14.02 2.98 -12.94
CA ILE A 211 13.68 2.84 -14.35
C ILE A 211 12.18 2.53 -14.45
N GLU A 212 11.43 3.46 -15.06
CA GLU A 212 9.97 3.38 -15.20
C GLU A 212 9.58 3.36 -16.68
N ALA A 213 8.81 2.35 -17.06
CA ALA A 213 8.37 2.16 -18.44
C ALA A 213 7.31 3.18 -18.88
N LEU A 214 6.51 3.70 -17.95
CA LEU A 214 5.50 4.70 -18.23
C LEU A 214 6.14 6.09 -18.42
N PRO A 215 5.56 6.93 -19.28
CA PRO A 215 6.10 8.27 -19.53
C PRO A 215 5.81 9.25 -18.40
N ASP A 216 4.78 8.99 -17.59
CA ASP A 216 4.32 9.86 -16.52
C ASP A 216 4.74 9.34 -15.15
N PHE A 217 5.25 10.25 -14.33
CA PHE A 217 5.62 9.94 -12.94
C PHE A 217 4.35 9.87 -12.08
N LEU A 218 4.17 8.76 -11.38
CA LEU A 218 2.99 8.51 -10.51
C LEU A 218 1.66 8.88 -11.21
N GLY A 219 1.44 8.40 -12.42
CA GLY A 219 0.27 8.75 -13.24
C GLY A 219 -1.10 8.46 -12.61
N MET A 220 -1.15 7.81 -11.46
CA MET A 220 -2.36 7.62 -10.66
C MET A 220 -2.64 8.78 -9.69
N ALA A 221 -1.66 9.62 -9.38
CA ALA A 221 -1.82 10.82 -8.58
C ALA A 221 -2.13 12.03 -9.47
N ASP A 222 -2.72 13.09 -8.90
CA ASP A 222 -2.92 14.34 -9.64
C ASP A 222 -1.58 14.92 -10.12
N ALA A 223 -1.58 15.51 -11.33
CA ALA A 223 -0.37 15.97 -12.01
C ALA A 223 0.42 17.01 -11.21
N ASP A 224 -0.23 17.92 -10.47
CA ASP A 224 0.44 18.94 -9.67
C ASP A 224 1.17 18.29 -8.49
N ILE A 225 0.55 17.28 -7.88
CA ILE A 225 1.13 16.50 -6.78
C ILE A 225 2.32 15.67 -7.26
N ALA A 226 2.15 14.94 -8.37
CA ALA A 226 3.23 14.15 -8.98
C ALA A 226 4.44 15.03 -9.34
N LYS A 227 4.20 16.23 -9.90
CA LYS A 227 5.24 17.20 -10.24
C LYS A 227 5.97 17.74 -9.00
N ALA A 228 5.24 18.02 -7.91
CA ALA A 228 5.84 18.47 -6.65
C ALA A 228 6.77 17.38 -6.08
N ALA A 229 6.28 16.14 -5.99
CA ALA A 229 7.04 15.00 -5.50
C ALA A 229 8.29 14.70 -6.35
N ALA A 230 8.16 14.69 -7.68
CA ALA A 230 9.28 14.41 -8.59
C ALA A 230 10.46 15.40 -8.39
N ARG A 231 10.15 16.68 -8.14
CA ARG A 231 11.19 17.71 -7.85
C ARG A 231 11.99 17.36 -6.60
N GLU A 232 11.30 16.93 -5.55
CA GLU A 232 11.95 16.62 -4.27
C GLU A 232 12.76 15.33 -4.35
N PHE A 233 12.26 14.30 -5.01
CA PHE A 233 13.04 13.06 -5.23
C PHE A 233 14.31 13.33 -6.02
N LYS A 234 14.26 14.20 -7.04
CA LYS A 234 15.45 14.63 -7.77
C LYS A 234 16.45 15.35 -6.88
N LYS A 235 16.01 16.27 -6.00
CA LYS A 235 16.87 16.96 -5.02
C LYS A 235 17.51 15.98 -4.05
N GLN A 236 16.78 14.95 -3.62
CA GLN A 236 17.29 13.88 -2.75
C GLN A 236 18.23 12.92 -3.48
N GLY A 237 18.37 13.07 -4.81
CA GLY A 237 19.30 12.30 -5.62
C GLY A 237 18.78 10.92 -6.03
N LEU A 238 17.46 10.73 -6.13
CA LEU A 238 16.91 9.61 -6.88
C LEU A 238 17.00 9.93 -8.37
N ASP A 239 17.70 9.07 -9.11
CA ASP A 239 17.84 9.19 -10.57
C ASP A 239 16.71 8.41 -11.24
N ILE A 240 15.64 9.12 -11.65
CA ILE A 240 14.41 8.52 -12.17
C ILE A 240 14.32 8.70 -13.68
N HIS A 241 14.33 7.58 -14.41
CA HIS A 241 14.20 7.52 -15.86
C HIS A 241 12.77 7.09 -16.25
N LEU A 242 11.99 8.03 -16.77
CA LEU A 242 10.62 7.80 -17.24
C LEU A 242 10.58 7.46 -18.73
N GLY A 243 9.60 6.67 -19.17
CA GLY A 243 9.50 6.16 -20.53
C GLY A 243 10.66 5.23 -20.88
N ALA A 244 11.29 4.64 -19.89
CA ALA A 244 12.48 3.82 -20.01
C ALA A 244 12.11 2.34 -19.78
N LYS A 245 12.23 1.52 -20.84
CA LYS A 245 11.81 0.12 -20.82
C LYS A 245 13.02 -0.80 -20.69
N VAL A 246 13.10 -1.50 -19.57
CA VAL A 246 14.12 -2.54 -19.37
C VAL A 246 13.88 -3.71 -20.32
N SER A 247 14.91 -4.13 -21.03
CA SER A 247 14.91 -5.26 -21.96
C SER A 247 15.68 -6.46 -21.42
N LYS A 248 16.66 -6.25 -20.53
CA LYS A 248 17.57 -7.29 -20.07
C LYS A 248 18.10 -6.98 -18.66
N ALA A 249 18.27 -8.04 -17.86
CA ALA A 249 19.01 -7.99 -16.60
C ALA A 249 19.86 -9.25 -16.46
N GLU A 250 21.17 -9.11 -16.39
CA GLU A 250 22.11 -10.23 -16.30
C GLU A 250 22.99 -10.11 -15.07
N ILE A 251 23.08 -11.20 -14.31
CA ILE A 251 24.01 -11.31 -13.20
C ILE A 251 25.41 -11.56 -13.77
N LYS A 252 26.33 -10.61 -13.54
CA LYS A 252 27.74 -10.72 -13.95
C LYS A 252 28.65 -10.56 -12.75
N LYS A 253 29.41 -11.60 -12.40
CA LYS A 253 30.25 -11.65 -11.18
C LYS A 253 29.40 -11.40 -9.93
N ASN A 254 29.55 -10.22 -9.33
CA ASN A 254 28.87 -9.84 -8.09
C ASN A 254 27.93 -8.62 -8.28
N ALA A 255 27.43 -8.40 -9.48
CA ALA A 255 26.59 -7.27 -9.83
C ALA A 255 25.53 -7.67 -10.88
N VAL A 256 24.57 -6.82 -11.14
CA VAL A 256 23.57 -6.96 -12.18
C VAL A 256 23.81 -5.89 -13.25
N GLU A 257 23.96 -6.32 -14.50
CA GLU A 257 23.96 -5.44 -15.65
C GLU A 257 22.53 -5.32 -16.18
N VAL A 258 22.01 -4.11 -16.23
CA VAL A 258 20.63 -3.81 -16.64
C VAL A 258 20.66 -2.98 -17.89
N THR A 259 20.03 -3.49 -18.97
CA THR A 259 19.89 -2.77 -20.26
C THR A 259 18.45 -2.27 -20.38
N TYR A 260 18.30 -1.00 -20.75
CA TYR A 260 17.00 -0.38 -20.97
C TYR A 260 17.03 0.61 -22.14
N ALA A 261 15.91 0.74 -22.83
CA ALA A 261 15.71 1.74 -23.86
C ALA A 261 15.07 3.00 -23.24
N GLY A 262 15.78 4.13 -23.33
CA GLY A 262 15.30 5.45 -22.96
C GLY A 262 14.98 6.31 -24.19
N LYS A 263 14.69 7.59 -23.97
CA LYS A 263 14.39 8.55 -25.05
C LYS A 263 15.58 8.76 -26.00
N ASP A 264 16.80 8.62 -25.48
CA ASP A 264 18.05 8.91 -26.20
C ASP A 264 18.72 7.65 -26.74
N GLY A 265 18.05 6.48 -26.68
CA GLY A 265 18.57 5.21 -27.13
C GLY A 265 18.70 4.16 -26.05
N GLU A 266 19.54 3.17 -26.32
CA GLU A 266 19.80 2.06 -25.38
C GLU A 266 20.90 2.44 -24.39
N HIS A 267 20.64 2.14 -23.12
CA HIS A 267 21.55 2.38 -21.99
C HIS A 267 21.81 1.10 -21.23
N THR A 268 22.98 1.01 -20.64
CA THR A 268 23.34 -0.10 -19.73
C THR A 268 23.93 0.46 -18.46
N ILE A 269 23.39 0.03 -17.31
CA ILE A 269 23.93 0.33 -15.98
C ILE A 269 24.35 -0.93 -15.26
N THR A 270 25.26 -0.78 -14.32
CA THR A 270 25.69 -1.89 -13.45
C THR A 270 25.37 -1.54 -12.00
N VAL A 271 24.59 -2.40 -11.34
CA VAL A 271 24.12 -2.22 -9.97
C VAL A 271 24.49 -3.40 -9.08
N ASP A 272 24.65 -3.17 -7.78
CA ASP A 272 25.01 -4.22 -6.83
C ASP A 272 23.79 -5.07 -6.43
N LYS A 273 22.60 -4.42 -6.46
CA LYS A 273 21.28 -5.04 -6.27
C LYS A 273 20.30 -4.46 -7.26
N LEU A 274 19.38 -5.29 -7.75
CA LEU A 274 18.28 -4.88 -8.61
C LEU A 274 16.96 -5.23 -7.92
N LEU A 275 16.19 -4.22 -7.52
CA LEU A 275 14.82 -4.37 -7.02
C LEU A 275 13.84 -4.36 -8.19
N VAL A 276 13.02 -5.39 -8.33
CA VAL A 276 11.91 -5.43 -9.30
C VAL A 276 10.61 -5.12 -8.55
N ALA A 277 10.03 -3.95 -8.83
CA ALA A 277 8.84 -3.39 -8.16
C ALA A 277 7.77 -2.94 -9.17
N VAL A 278 7.52 -3.75 -10.19
CA VAL A 278 6.62 -3.45 -11.32
C VAL A 278 5.13 -3.74 -11.04
N GLY A 279 4.80 -4.04 -9.79
CA GLY A 279 3.44 -4.30 -9.34
C GLY A 279 3.27 -5.69 -8.73
N ARG A 280 2.01 -6.01 -8.47
CA ARG A 280 1.59 -7.27 -7.83
C ARG A 280 0.48 -7.90 -8.66
N ARG A 281 0.33 -9.21 -8.56
CA ARG A 281 -0.79 -9.96 -9.17
C ARG A 281 -1.55 -10.74 -8.10
N ALA A 282 -2.84 -10.95 -8.32
CA ALA A 282 -3.65 -11.78 -7.46
C ALA A 282 -3.04 -13.19 -7.31
N TYR A 283 -3.15 -13.76 -6.12
CA TYR A 283 -2.68 -15.10 -5.82
C TYR A 283 -3.87 -16.07 -5.76
N THR A 284 -4.10 -16.79 -6.85
CA THR A 284 -5.21 -17.74 -6.99
C THR A 284 -4.74 -19.14 -7.43
N GLU A 285 -3.43 -19.33 -7.56
CA GLU A 285 -2.83 -20.60 -7.96
C GLU A 285 -3.07 -21.68 -6.90
N GLY A 286 -3.61 -22.84 -7.32
CA GLY A 286 -3.90 -23.96 -6.43
C GLY A 286 -5.04 -23.74 -5.42
N LEU A 287 -5.68 -22.57 -5.45
CA LEU A 287 -6.72 -22.16 -4.51
C LEU A 287 -8.08 -22.83 -4.78
N LEU A 288 -8.40 -23.06 -6.04
CA LEU A 288 -9.71 -23.56 -6.48
C LEU A 288 -9.60 -25.00 -6.97
N GLY A 289 -10.45 -25.87 -6.40
CA GLY A 289 -10.65 -27.23 -6.87
C GLY A 289 -11.64 -27.30 -8.04
N ASP A 290 -11.72 -28.46 -8.68
CA ASP A 290 -12.62 -28.67 -9.79
C ASP A 290 -14.09 -28.55 -9.35
N GLY A 291 -14.93 -27.93 -10.19
CA GLY A 291 -16.37 -27.82 -9.99
C GLY A 291 -16.80 -26.87 -8.88
N THR A 292 -15.95 -25.99 -8.40
CA THR A 292 -16.31 -24.93 -7.42
C THR A 292 -17.26 -23.89 -8.00
N GLY A 293 -17.23 -23.68 -9.32
CA GLY A 293 -18.04 -22.65 -9.98
C GLY A 293 -17.47 -21.22 -9.88
N VAL A 294 -16.45 -20.99 -9.06
CA VAL A 294 -15.80 -19.69 -8.91
C VAL A 294 -15.00 -19.37 -10.19
N LYS A 295 -15.20 -18.16 -10.71
CA LYS A 295 -14.53 -17.69 -11.93
C LYS A 295 -13.33 -16.82 -11.60
N VAL A 296 -12.32 -16.89 -12.45
CA VAL A 296 -11.10 -16.08 -12.38
C VAL A 296 -10.91 -15.38 -13.72
N ASP A 297 -10.66 -14.07 -13.69
CA ASP A 297 -10.46 -13.26 -14.88
C ASP A 297 -9.07 -13.51 -15.52
N GLN A 298 -8.83 -12.89 -16.69
CA GLN A 298 -7.56 -13.02 -17.42
C GLN A 298 -6.33 -12.49 -16.67
N ARG A 299 -6.54 -11.69 -15.61
CA ARG A 299 -5.48 -11.18 -14.72
C ARG A 299 -5.28 -12.03 -13.48
N GLY A 300 -5.96 -13.16 -13.39
CA GLY A 300 -5.88 -14.07 -12.26
C GLY A 300 -6.69 -13.64 -11.03
N ARG A 301 -7.61 -12.66 -11.15
CA ARG A 301 -8.44 -12.17 -10.04
C ARG A 301 -9.74 -12.96 -9.98
N VAL A 302 -10.21 -13.25 -8.77
CA VAL A 302 -11.56 -13.82 -8.57
C VAL A 302 -12.60 -12.79 -9.01
N GLU A 303 -13.53 -13.20 -9.88
CA GLU A 303 -14.64 -12.35 -10.31
C GLU A 303 -15.67 -12.24 -9.18
N VAL A 304 -16.06 -11.01 -8.86
CA VAL A 304 -17.06 -10.69 -7.82
C VAL A 304 -17.93 -9.51 -8.24
N ASP A 305 -19.15 -9.45 -7.67
CA ASP A 305 -20.02 -8.29 -7.76
C ASP A 305 -19.60 -7.13 -6.84
N GLU A 306 -20.41 -6.08 -6.72
CA GLU A 306 -20.17 -4.92 -5.84
C GLU A 306 -20.11 -5.29 -4.34
N HIS A 307 -20.72 -6.40 -3.96
CA HIS A 307 -20.76 -6.93 -2.59
C HIS A 307 -19.71 -7.99 -2.31
N CYS A 308 -18.76 -8.21 -3.23
CA CYS A 308 -17.72 -9.25 -3.14
C CYS A 308 -18.26 -10.69 -3.20
N TRP A 309 -19.48 -10.92 -3.70
CA TRP A 309 -20.02 -12.25 -3.96
C TRP A 309 -19.49 -12.82 -5.28
N THR A 310 -19.10 -14.09 -5.29
CA THR A 310 -18.52 -14.76 -6.48
C THR A 310 -19.54 -15.28 -7.49
N GLY A 311 -20.84 -15.16 -7.19
CA GLY A 311 -21.92 -15.81 -7.95
C GLY A 311 -22.14 -17.28 -7.53
N VAL A 312 -21.34 -17.81 -6.60
CA VAL A 312 -21.51 -19.15 -6.02
C VAL A 312 -22.10 -19.03 -4.62
N ASP A 313 -23.13 -19.81 -4.32
CA ASP A 313 -23.80 -19.75 -3.03
C ASP A 313 -22.85 -20.00 -1.85
N GLY A 314 -22.83 -19.06 -0.90
CA GLY A 314 -21.95 -19.08 0.24
C GLY A 314 -20.45 -18.89 -0.07
N VAL A 315 -20.06 -18.39 -1.25
CA VAL A 315 -18.66 -18.13 -1.58
C VAL A 315 -18.43 -16.66 -1.92
N TRP A 316 -17.50 -16.05 -1.22
CA TRP A 316 -17.11 -14.64 -1.29
C TRP A 316 -15.61 -14.51 -1.56
N ALA A 317 -15.17 -13.37 -2.09
CA ALA A 317 -13.75 -13.07 -2.22
C ALA A 317 -13.45 -11.60 -1.98
N ILE A 318 -12.34 -11.28 -1.28
CA ILE A 318 -11.99 -9.94 -0.80
C ILE A 318 -10.48 -9.67 -0.91
N GLY A 319 -10.09 -8.41 -0.84
CA GLY A 319 -8.71 -7.95 -0.79
C GLY A 319 -8.03 -7.97 -2.15
N ASP A 320 -6.72 -8.24 -2.17
CA ASP A 320 -5.89 -8.14 -3.38
C ASP A 320 -6.25 -9.18 -4.47
N CYS A 321 -6.94 -10.25 -4.11
CA CYS A 321 -7.33 -11.29 -5.09
C CYS A 321 -8.57 -10.95 -5.91
N VAL A 322 -9.22 -9.79 -5.67
CA VAL A 322 -10.37 -9.29 -6.43
C VAL A 322 -10.07 -7.96 -7.14
N ARG A 323 -11.09 -7.32 -7.70
CA ARG A 323 -11.01 -6.00 -8.35
C ARG A 323 -10.58 -4.88 -7.39
N GLY A 324 -10.24 -3.73 -7.96
CA GLY A 324 -9.86 -2.51 -7.24
C GLY A 324 -8.36 -2.44 -6.92
N PRO A 325 -7.94 -1.43 -6.18
CA PRO A 325 -6.54 -1.26 -5.79
C PRO A 325 -6.13 -2.33 -4.76
N MET A 326 -4.87 -2.78 -4.85
CA MET A 326 -4.30 -3.74 -3.89
C MET A 326 -3.82 -3.01 -2.64
N LEU A 327 -4.77 -2.57 -1.81
CA LEU A 327 -4.54 -1.81 -0.58
C LEU A 327 -5.11 -2.56 0.62
N ALA A 328 -4.36 -2.58 1.72
CA ALA A 328 -4.74 -3.30 2.94
C ALA A 328 -6.11 -2.83 3.47
N HIS A 329 -6.29 -1.52 3.62
CA HIS A 329 -7.52 -0.93 4.14
C HIS A 329 -8.74 -1.16 3.22
N LYS A 330 -8.57 -1.20 1.88
CA LYS A 330 -9.64 -1.61 0.97
C LYS A 330 -10.10 -3.05 1.28
N GLY A 331 -9.15 -3.95 1.46
CA GLY A 331 -9.45 -5.33 1.81
C GLY A 331 -10.05 -5.49 3.21
N GLU A 332 -9.63 -4.67 4.18
CA GLU A 332 -10.20 -4.64 5.54
C GLU A 332 -11.67 -4.25 5.51
N GLU A 333 -12.02 -3.18 4.79
CA GLU A 333 -13.41 -2.71 4.66
C GLU A 333 -14.27 -3.70 3.86
N GLU A 334 -13.74 -4.31 2.78
CA GLU A 334 -14.42 -5.42 2.10
C GLU A 334 -14.68 -6.58 3.05
N GLY A 335 -13.73 -6.90 3.94
CA GLY A 335 -13.88 -7.93 4.96
C GLY A 335 -14.96 -7.60 5.98
N MET A 336 -15.03 -6.36 6.44
CA MET A 336 -16.10 -5.87 7.32
C MET A 336 -17.48 -5.97 6.65
N MET A 337 -17.58 -5.47 5.40
CA MET A 337 -18.81 -5.52 4.60
C MET A 337 -19.31 -6.96 4.43
N VAL A 338 -18.45 -7.87 3.99
CA VAL A 338 -18.85 -9.27 3.75
C VAL A 338 -19.27 -9.97 5.04
N ALA A 339 -18.56 -9.74 6.15
CA ALA A 339 -18.95 -10.30 7.45
C ALA A 339 -20.35 -9.83 7.89
N GLU A 340 -20.67 -8.55 7.67
CA GLU A 340 -21.99 -7.98 7.99
C GLU A 340 -23.09 -8.51 7.08
N LEU A 341 -22.85 -8.63 5.78
CA LEU A 341 -23.78 -9.22 4.83
C LEU A 341 -24.10 -10.68 5.17
N ILE A 342 -23.10 -11.50 5.52
CA ILE A 342 -23.27 -12.89 5.96
C ILE A 342 -24.15 -12.96 7.23
N ALA A 343 -24.00 -11.98 8.15
CA ALA A 343 -24.79 -11.88 9.36
C ALA A 343 -26.20 -11.25 9.14
N GLY A 344 -26.60 -10.99 7.88
CA GLY A 344 -27.90 -10.39 7.55
C GLY A 344 -27.99 -8.89 7.87
N ARG A 345 -26.87 -8.18 7.94
CA ARG A 345 -26.78 -6.73 8.16
C ARG A 345 -26.46 -6.00 6.85
N ALA A 346 -26.65 -4.69 6.84
CA ALA A 346 -26.17 -3.85 5.74
C ALA A 346 -24.64 -3.69 5.83
N GLY A 347 -23.95 -3.85 4.69
CA GLY A 347 -22.53 -3.59 4.53
C GLY A 347 -22.28 -2.74 3.28
N HIS A 348 -21.33 -1.82 3.32
CA HIS A 348 -21.02 -0.92 2.22
C HIS A 348 -19.54 -0.55 2.18
N VAL A 349 -19.01 -0.38 0.97
CA VAL A 349 -17.69 0.20 0.70
C VAL A 349 -17.85 1.20 -0.44
N ASP A 350 -17.49 2.47 -0.20
CA ASP A 350 -17.42 3.47 -1.26
C ASP A 350 -16.03 3.42 -1.92
N TYR A 351 -15.97 2.78 -3.09
CA TYR A 351 -14.71 2.59 -3.82
C TYR A 351 -14.15 3.90 -4.42
N ASP A 352 -14.94 4.95 -4.52
CA ASP A 352 -14.51 6.24 -5.04
C ASP A 352 -13.72 7.07 -4.02
N VAL A 353 -13.77 6.72 -2.72
CA VAL A 353 -13.11 7.48 -1.65
C VAL A 353 -11.96 6.73 -0.97
N ILE A 354 -11.51 5.61 -1.54
CA ILE A 354 -10.39 4.84 -0.97
C ILE A 354 -9.09 5.67 -1.06
N PRO A 355 -8.45 6.01 0.07
CA PRO A 355 -7.22 6.77 0.05
C PRO A 355 -6.03 5.92 -0.43
N SER A 356 -5.14 6.56 -1.15
CA SER A 356 -3.82 6.01 -1.51
C SER A 356 -2.72 6.85 -0.87
N VAL A 357 -1.67 6.19 -0.40
CA VAL A 357 -0.55 6.85 0.28
C VAL A 357 0.79 6.29 -0.19
N VAL A 358 1.77 7.19 -0.39
CA VAL A 358 3.18 6.87 -0.58
C VAL A 358 3.97 7.49 0.58
N TYR A 359 4.60 6.67 1.40
CA TYR A 359 5.25 7.08 2.66
C TYR A 359 6.72 7.50 2.46
N THR A 360 6.95 8.24 1.41
CA THR A 360 8.27 8.85 1.13
C THR A 360 8.45 10.16 1.92
N GLU A 361 9.44 10.96 1.58
CA GLU A 361 9.63 12.32 2.06
C GLU A 361 9.83 13.23 0.85
N PRO A 362 8.89 14.14 0.53
CA PRO A 362 7.58 14.29 1.18
C PRO A 362 6.69 13.06 1.01
N GLU A 363 5.72 12.89 1.90
CA GLU A 363 4.64 11.92 1.71
C GLU A 363 3.71 12.38 0.58
N ILE A 364 3.01 11.43 -0.03
CA ILE A 364 2.02 11.71 -1.07
C ILE A 364 0.75 10.96 -0.70
N ALA A 365 -0.40 11.65 -0.73
CA ALA A 365 -1.68 11.01 -0.45
C ALA A 365 -2.78 11.57 -1.37
N TRP A 366 -3.74 10.72 -1.72
CA TRP A 366 -4.89 11.14 -2.51
C TRP A 366 -6.09 10.23 -2.30
N ALA A 367 -7.28 10.79 -2.50
CA ALA A 367 -8.55 10.08 -2.61
C ALA A 367 -9.42 10.73 -3.68
N GLY A 368 -10.26 9.95 -4.35
CA GLY A 368 -11.16 10.43 -5.40
C GLY A 368 -10.51 10.69 -6.74
N LYS A 369 -11.16 11.54 -7.53
CA LYS A 369 -10.80 11.81 -8.94
C LYS A 369 -9.68 12.84 -9.05
N THR A 370 -8.76 12.60 -9.99
CA THR A 370 -7.80 13.60 -10.43
C THR A 370 -8.47 14.62 -11.36
N GLU A 371 -7.82 15.77 -11.55
CA GLU A 371 -8.28 16.77 -12.52
C GLU A 371 -8.35 16.18 -13.94
N GLN A 372 -7.41 15.32 -14.31
CA GLN A 372 -7.42 14.67 -15.63
C GLN A 372 -8.61 13.73 -15.79
N GLN A 373 -8.95 12.95 -14.77
CA GLN A 373 -10.13 12.08 -14.80
C GLN A 373 -11.42 12.88 -14.92
N CYS A 374 -11.55 14.01 -14.23
CA CYS A 374 -12.70 14.89 -14.39
C CYS A 374 -12.83 15.41 -15.85
N LYS A 375 -11.71 15.80 -16.48
CA LYS A 375 -11.69 16.22 -17.89
C LYS A 375 -12.10 15.10 -18.83
N ASP A 376 -11.55 13.90 -18.66
CA ASP A 376 -11.79 12.75 -19.52
C ASP A 376 -13.26 12.25 -19.43
N GLU A 377 -13.85 12.37 -18.24
CA GLU A 377 -15.24 12.01 -17.96
C GLU A 377 -16.23 13.15 -18.26
N GLY A 378 -15.75 14.33 -18.63
CA GLY A 378 -16.60 15.51 -18.90
C GLY A 378 -17.32 16.07 -17.69
N ILE A 379 -16.79 15.83 -16.48
CA ILE A 379 -17.35 16.35 -15.23
C ILE A 379 -16.93 17.82 -15.06
N PRO A 380 -17.90 18.76 -14.90
CA PRO A 380 -17.57 20.14 -14.66
C PRO A 380 -16.98 20.30 -13.24
N TYR A 381 -15.79 20.86 -13.14
CA TYR A 381 -15.07 20.98 -11.88
C TYR A 381 -14.43 22.36 -11.70
N LYS A 382 -14.06 22.65 -10.47
CA LYS A 382 -13.20 23.76 -10.02
C LYS A 382 -12.17 23.22 -9.06
N THR A 383 -11.02 23.89 -8.96
CA THR A 383 -9.91 23.44 -8.13
C THR A 383 -9.46 24.54 -7.16
N GLY A 384 -9.03 24.13 -5.98
CA GLY A 384 -8.32 24.98 -5.03
C GLY A 384 -7.05 24.31 -4.57
N SER A 385 -6.00 25.07 -4.33
CA SER A 385 -4.75 24.52 -3.82
C SER A 385 -4.10 25.47 -2.83
N PHE A 386 -3.33 24.92 -1.88
CA PHE A 386 -2.57 25.73 -0.93
C PHE A 386 -1.21 25.07 -0.64
N PRO A 387 -0.08 25.82 -0.69
CA PRO A 387 1.24 25.28 -0.45
C PRO A 387 1.59 25.23 1.03
N PHE A 388 2.29 24.19 1.46
CA PHE A 388 2.83 24.10 2.84
C PHE A 388 3.82 25.21 3.16
N ALA A 389 4.50 25.79 2.16
CA ALA A 389 5.41 26.92 2.34
C ALA A 389 4.73 28.20 2.90
N ALA A 390 3.40 28.30 2.83
CA ALA A 390 2.63 29.39 3.41
C ALA A 390 1.99 29.03 4.77
N ASN A 391 2.29 27.83 5.32
CA ASN A 391 1.74 27.35 6.58
C ASN A 391 2.73 27.51 7.74
N GLY A 392 2.29 28.17 8.82
CA GLY A 392 3.15 28.47 9.96
C GLY A 392 3.69 27.24 10.68
N ARG A 393 2.89 26.17 10.81
CA ARG A 393 3.34 24.91 11.43
C ARG A 393 4.39 24.20 10.57
N ALA A 394 4.18 24.14 9.26
CA ALA A 394 5.13 23.54 8.32
C ALA A 394 6.49 24.25 8.35
N LEU A 395 6.48 25.59 8.42
CA LEU A 395 7.70 26.38 8.59
C LEU A 395 8.37 26.10 9.95
N ALA A 396 7.59 26.02 11.03
CA ALA A 396 8.12 25.80 12.39
C ALA A 396 8.82 24.43 12.54
N ILE A 397 8.38 23.39 11.80
CA ILE A 397 9.00 22.07 11.83
C ILE A 397 10.03 21.87 10.69
N ASN A 398 10.28 22.92 9.91
CA ASN A 398 11.18 22.89 8.75
C ASN A 398 10.82 21.84 7.67
N GLU A 399 9.52 21.55 7.52
CA GLU A 399 8.97 20.62 6.51
C GLU A 399 7.88 21.34 5.71
N SER A 400 8.26 22.25 4.81
CA SER A 400 7.33 23.15 4.11
C SER A 400 7.18 22.84 2.61
N VAL A 401 7.63 21.65 2.19
CA VAL A 401 7.55 21.21 0.79
C VAL A 401 6.15 20.73 0.47
N GLY A 402 5.69 21.04 -0.77
CA GLY A 402 4.46 20.46 -1.32
C GLY A 402 3.22 21.32 -1.13
N LEU A 403 2.06 20.70 -1.34
CA LEU A 403 0.76 21.37 -1.37
C LEU A 403 -0.38 20.40 -1.11
N VAL A 404 -1.55 20.95 -0.79
CA VAL A 404 -2.85 20.29 -0.84
C VAL A 404 -3.64 20.86 -2.02
N LYS A 405 -4.34 19.99 -2.76
CA LYS A 405 -5.24 20.33 -3.87
C LYS A 405 -6.58 19.66 -3.65
N ILE A 406 -7.64 20.43 -3.76
CA ILE A 406 -9.03 19.98 -3.69
C ILE A 406 -9.67 20.18 -5.07
N ILE A 407 -10.40 19.19 -5.54
CA ILE A 407 -11.19 19.21 -6.77
C ILE A 407 -12.66 19.11 -6.35
N ALA A 408 -13.48 20.09 -6.73
CA ALA A 408 -14.89 20.15 -6.41
C ALA A 408 -15.72 20.24 -7.69
N HIS A 409 -16.94 19.70 -7.68
CA HIS A 409 -17.88 19.84 -8.77
C HIS A 409 -18.30 21.30 -8.96
N ALA A 410 -18.26 21.81 -10.17
CA ALA A 410 -18.43 23.23 -10.43
C ALA A 410 -19.79 23.80 -9.99
N GLU A 411 -20.87 22.98 -10.08
CA GLU A 411 -22.24 23.39 -9.78
C GLU A 411 -22.68 23.04 -8.35
N THR A 412 -22.38 21.81 -7.91
CA THR A 412 -22.86 21.31 -6.60
C THR A 412 -21.89 21.56 -5.47
N ASP A 413 -20.66 21.95 -5.77
CA ASP A 413 -19.53 22.12 -4.86
C ASP A 413 -19.09 20.85 -4.14
N ARG A 414 -19.67 19.68 -4.43
CA ARG A 414 -19.27 18.41 -3.83
C ARG A 414 -17.80 18.12 -4.11
N ILE A 415 -17.06 17.70 -3.10
CA ILE A 415 -15.67 17.30 -3.24
C ILE A 415 -15.59 16.03 -4.09
N LEU A 416 -14.84 16.09 -5.19
CA LEU A 416 -14.59 15.00 -6.13
C LEU A 416 -13.25 14.32 -5.89
N GLY A 417 -12.29 15.05 -5.35
CA GLY A 417 -10.98 14.53 -5.03
C GLY A 417 -10.17 15.44 -4.14
N VAL A 418 -9.31 14.83 -3.33
CA VAL A 418 -8.35 15.51 -2.45
C VAL A 418 -6.99 14.89 -2.69
N HIS A 419 -5.99 15.72 -3.00
CA HIS A 419 -4.65 15.28 -3.37
C HIS A 419 -3.62 16.09 -2.60
N MET A 420 -2.62 15.43 -2.04
CA MET A 420 -1.65 16.04 -1.14
C MET A 420 -0.24 15.55 -1.41
N CYS A 421 0.74 16.43 -1.30
CA CYS A 421 2.15 16.10 -1.20
C CYS A 421 2.75 16.99 -0.11
N GLY A 422 3.39 16.41 0.90
CA GLY A 422 3.95 17.22 1.99
C GLY A 422 4.17 16.43 3.28
N PRO A 423 4.38 17.13 4.40
CA PRO A 423 4.55 16.50 5.71
C PRO A 423 3.23 15.91 6.22
N GLU A 424 3.29 14.69 6.78
CA GLU A 424 2.19 14.01 7.49
C GLU A 424 0.88 13.93 6.66
N VAL A 425 0.97 13.97 5.32
CA VAL A 425 -0.23 13.91 4.48
C VAL A 425 -0.89 12.53 4.50
N SER A 426 -0.18 11.50 4.95
CA SER A 426 -0.75 10.18 5.24
C SER A 426 -1.84 10.24 6.32
N GLU A 427 -1.70 11.14 7.28
CA GLU A 427 -2.69 11.39 8.34
C GLU A 427 -3.72 12.44 7.89
N LEU A 428 -3.28 13.51 7.23
CA LEU A 428 -4.15 14.60 6.80
C LEU A 428 -5.21 14.18 5.77
N ILE A 429 -4.91 13.18 4.93
CA ILE A 429 -5.85 12.70 3.91
C ILE A 429 -7.17 12.19 4.52
N ALA A 430 -7.15 11.71 5.76
CA ALA A 430 -8.33 11.21 6.45
C ALA A 430 -9.42 12.28 6.58
N GLU A 431 -9.06 13.54 6.76
CA GLU A 431 -10.02 14.66 6.79
C GLU A 431 -10.76 14.80 5.46
N GLY A 432 -10.02 14.73 4.35
CA GLY A 432 -10.60 14.73 3.00
C GLY A 432 -11.50 13.53 2.74
N VAL A 433 -11.08 12.33 3.14
CA VAL A 433 -11.87 11.09 3.01
C VAL A 433 -13.18 11.19 3.79
N VAL A 434 -13.14 11.67 5.04
CA VAL A 434 -14.35 11.89 5.85
C VAL A 434 -15.31 12.87 5.16
N ALA A 435 -14.80 14.00 4.67
CA ALA A 435 -15.63 14.97 3.96
C ALA A 435 -16.26 14.36 2.69
N MET A 436 -15.50 13.58 1.91
CA MET A 436 -15.98 12.91 0.70
C MET A 436 -17.01 11.81 1.02
N GLU A 437 -16.79 11.00 2.05
CA GLU A 437 -17.70 9.93 2.47
C GLU A 437 -19.07 10.49 2.87
N PHE A 438 -19.10 11.61 3.59
CA PHE A 438 -20.34 12.32 3.92
C PHE A 438 -20.89 13.18 2.78
N LYS A 439 -20.29 13.08 1.57
CA LYS A 439 -20.71 13.84 0.38
C LYS A 439 -20.65 15.37 0.58
N GLY A 440 -19.71 15.80 1.42
CA GLY A 440 -19.48 17.20 1.77
C GLY A 440 -19.03 18.05 0.58
N SER A 441 -19.25 19.35 0.71
CA SER A 441 -18.80 20.37 -0.23
C SER A 441 -17.45 20.95 0.15
N SER A 442 -16.79 21.65 -0.80
CA SER A 442 -15.58 22.41 -0.46
C SER A 442 -15.89 23.55 0.52
N GLU A 443 -17.09 24.12 0.44
CA GLU A 443 -17.58 25.14 1.37
C GLU A 443 -17.75 24.59 2.81
N ASP A 444 -18.24 23.35 2.97
CA ASP A 444 -18.34 22.73 4.30
C ASP A 444 -16.96 22.65 4.94
N LEU A 445 -15.96 22.16 4.20
CA LEU A 445 -14.59 22.05 4.69
C LEU A 445 -13.95 23.42 4.99
N ALA A 446 -14.26 24.43 4.15
CA ALA A 446 -13.81 25.82 4.32
C ALA A 446 -14.44 26.54 5.54
N ARG A 447 -15.50 26.01 6.13
CA ARG A 447 -16.16 26.58 7.32
C ARG A 447 -15.83 25.85 8.61
N ILE A 448 -15.19 24.69 8.55
CA ILE A 448 -14.79 23.95 9.75
C ILE A 448 -13.62 24.68 10.42
N ILE A 449 -13.70 24.83 11.75
CA ILE A 449 -12.63 25.45 12.53
C ILE A 449 -11.46 24.49 12.65
N HIS A 450 -10.31 24.89 12.14
CA HIS A 450 -9.05 24.16 12.29
C HIS A 450 -8.22 24.75 13.43
N ALA A 451 -7.54 23.89 14.18
CA ALA A 451 -6.68 24.34 15.27
C ALA A 451 -5.45 25.07 14.72
N HIS A 452 -5.02 26.13 15.41
CA HIS A 452 -3.83 26.90 15.05
C HIS A 452 -2.73 26.78 16.12
N PRO A 453 -1.44 26.56 15.73
CA PRO A 453 -0.96 26.29 14.39
C PRO A 453 -0.93 24.77 14.11
N THR A 454 -1.46 24.34 12.97
CA THR A 454 -1.46 22.94 12.54
C THR A 454 -1.18 22.79 11.05
N LEU A 455 -0.82 21.57 10.62
CA LEU A 455 -0.69 21.24 9.18
C LEU A 455 -2.08 21.16 8.51
N SER A 456 -3.14 20.80 9.23
CA SER A 456 -4.50 20.71 8.66
C SER A 456 -5.06 22.05 8.19
N GLU A 457 -4.52 23.20 8.66
CA GLU A 457 -4.87 24.52 8.11
C GLU A 457 -4.58 24.61 6.59
N VAL A 458 -3.67 23.79 6.06
CA VAL A 458 -3.41 23.72 4.60
C VAL A 458 -4.60 23.14 3.85
N VAL A 459 -5.34 22.19 4.45
CA VAL A 459 -6.57 21.63 3.89
C VAL A 459 -7.68 22.69 3.89
N HIS A 460 -7.85 23.42 4.99
CA HIS A 460 -8.78 24.53 5.11
C HIS A 460 -8.54 25.61 4.05
N GLU A 461 -7.30 26.08 3.92
CA GLU A 461 -6.92 27.11 2.94
C GLU A 461 -7.07 26.60 1.48
N ALA A 462 -6.82 25.32 1.21
CA ALA A 462 -7.06 24.71 -0.08
C ALA A 462 -8.56 24.68 -0.41
N ALA A 463 -9.43 24.40 0.57
CA ALA A 463 -10.88 24.46 0.43
C ALA A 463 -11.36 25.90 0.16
N LEU A 464 -10.89 26.89 0.90
CA LEU A 464 -11.15 28.31 0.62
C LEU A 464 -10.69 28.70 -0.79
N SER A 465 -9.55 28.17 -1.24
CA SER A 465 -8.97 28.47 -2.55
C SER A 465 -9.82 27.97 -3.73
N VAL A 466 -10.70 26.99 -3.53
CA VAL A 466 -11.65 26.52 -4.57
C VAL A 466 -12.50 27.67 -5.10
N ASP A 467 -12.92 28.58 -4.23
CA ASP A 467 -13.69 29.77 -4.57
C ASP A 467 -12.85 31.07 -4.55
N LYS A 468 -11.52 30.93 -4.66
CA LYS A 468 -10.58 32.06 -4.67
C LYS A 468 -10.64 32.91 -3.40
N ARG A 469 -10.84 32.28 -2.24
CA ARG A 469 -10.98 32.93 -0.92
C ARG A 469 -9.84 32.60 0.04
N ALA A 470 -8.76 31.96 -0.44
CA ALA A 470 -7.60 31.70 0.41
C ALA A 470 -7.10 33.02 1.05
N ILE A 471 -6.77 32.97 2.34
CA ILE A 471 -6.38 34.16 3.11
C ILE A 471 -4.85 34.34 3.08
N HIS A 472 -4.12 33.25 3.23
CA HIS A 472 -2.66 33.29 3.37
C HIS A 472 -1.92 33.01 2.07
N LYS A 473 -2.61 33.07 0.92
CA LYS A 473 -2.07 32.95 -0.42
C LYS A 473 -2.78 33.93 -1.36
N ALA A 474 -2.06 34.49 -2.32
CA ALA A 474 -2.68 35.25 -3.42
C ALA A 474 -3.56 34.30 -4.27
N ASN A 475 -4.79 34.76 -4.59
CA ASN A 475 -5.77 34.01 -5.36
C ASN A 475 -5.63 34.25 -6.85
#